data_83e31568affb2b74c5954083cce10405
#
_entry.id   83e31568affb2b74c5954083cce10405
#
_cell.length_a   1.000
_cell.length_b   1.000
_cell.length_c   1.000
_cell.angle_alpha   90.00
_cell.angle_beta   90.00
_cell.angle_gamma   90.00
#
_symmetry.space_group_name_H-M   'P 1'
#
loop_
_entity.id
_entity.type
_entity.pdbx_description
1 polymer ?
#
loop_
_entity_poly.entity_id
_entity_poly.type
_entity_poly.pdbx_seq_one_letter_code
_entity_poly.pdbx_strand_id
1 'polypeptide(L)'
;MHPGRPNLVYARHQRLDSEEVLELRREGGRFLKELREARGLSQRQLANLVGAEYYTFISQLETGRGRIPPDRYRAWAEALGVDPKAFVQSLMRFYDPMTYNILFESEGAIRQSGP
;
A
#
# COMPACT_ATOMS: atom_id res chain seq x y z
N MET A 1 25.54 6.06 -27.63
CA MET A 1 24.98 5.85 -27.20
C MET A 1 24.46 5.77 -26.32
N HIS A 2 24.42 5.86 -25.83
CA HIS A 2 23.94 5.33 -25.29
C HIS A 2 22.69 5.65 -24.80
N PRO A 3 21.95 5.48 -25.32
CA PRO A 3 20.57 5.68 -24.99
C PRO A 3 20.20 5.08 -23.66
N GLY A 4 20.95 4.15 -23.20
CA GLY A 4 20.68 3.53 -21.91
C GLY A 4 20.85 4.46 -20.74
N ARG A 5 21.69 5.44 -20.88
CA ARG A 5 21.98 6.30 -19.75
C ARG A 5 20.82 7.17 -19.30
N PRO A 6 20.13 7.87 -20.21
CA PRO A 6 18.94 8.58 -19.77
C PRO A 6 17.90 7.65 -19.19
N ASN A 7 17.77 6.46 -19.74
CA ASN A 7 16.83 5.49 -19.23
C ASN A 7 17.20 5.04 -17.84
N LEU A 8 18.47 4.92 -17.53
CA LEU A 8 18.91 4.55 -16.19
C LEU A 8 18.52 5.61 -15.16
N VAL A 9 18.74 6.87 -15.48
CA VAL A 9 18.38 7.95 -14.59
C VAL A 9 16.89 7.97 -14.37
N TYR A 10 16.14 7.83 -15.45
CA TYR A 10 14.70 7.80 -15.37
C TYR A 10 14.22 6.62 -14.52
N ALA A 11 14.85 5.47 -14.69
CA ALA A 11 14.48 4.28 -13.92
C ALA A 11 14.71 4.49 -12.43
N ARG A 12 15.76 5.19 -12.05
CA ARG A 12 16.01 5.49 -10.65
C ARG A 12 14.91 6.32 -10.04
N HIS A 13 14.38 7.26 -10.80
CA HIS A 13 13.27 8.08 -10.32
C HIS A 13 11.96 7.32 -10.34
N GLN A 14 11.87 6.30 -11.19
CA GLN A 14 10.63 5.55 -11.38
C GLN A 14 10.53 4.31 -10.51
N ARG A 15 11.66 3.79 -10.05
CA ARG A 15 11.69 2.53 -9.33
C ARG A 15 12.42 2.67 -8.01
N LEU A 16 11.89 1.97 -7.03
CA LEU A 16 12.57 1.79 -5.77
C LEU A 16 13.39 0.50 -5.86
N ASP A 17 14.46 0.42 -5.08
CA ASP A 17 15.20 -0.83 -5.06
C ASP A 17 14.41 -1.89 -4.26
N SER A 18 14.91 -3.13 -4.33
CA SER A 18 14.21 -4.27 -3.75
C SER A 18 14.00 -4.11 -2.25
N GLU A 19 15.00 -3.60 -1.56
CA GLU A 19 14.90 -3.46 -0.12
C GLU A 19 13.89 -2.40 0.27
N GLU A 20 13.85 -1.32 -0.47
CA GLU A 20 12.86 -0.26 -0.20
C GLU A 20 11.45 -0.79 -0.43
N VAL A 21 11.26 -1.55 -1.49
CA VAL A 21 9.94 -2.13 -1.77
C VAL A 21 9.53 -3.07 -0.64
N LEU A 22 10.44 -3.94 -0.20
CA LEU A 22 10.14 -4.87 0.88
C LEU A 22 9.84 -4.15 2.18
N GLU A 23 10.58 -3.10 2.48
CA GLU A 23 10.33 -2.36 3.71
C GLU A 23 8.97 -1.66 3.68
N LEU A 24 8.61 -1.07 2.55
CA LEU A 24 7.28 -0.46 2.43
C LEU A 24 6.17 -1.50 2.59
N ARG A 25 6.38 -2.70 2.05
CA ARG A 25 5.41 -3.76 2.23
C ARG A 25 5.28 -4.17 3.69
N ARG A 26 6.38 -4.22 4.41
CA ARG A 26 6.34 -4.53 5.85
C ARG A 26 5.63 -3.43 6.63
N GLU A 27 5.88 -2.18 6.26
CA GLU A 27 5.19 -1.05 6.91
C GLU A 27 3.69 -1.13 6.64
N GLY A 28 3.31 -1.44 5.40
CA GLY A 28 1.91 -1.63 5.07
C GLY A 28 1.29 -2.76 5.88
N GLY A 29 2.06 -3.83 6.08
CA GLY A 29 1.60 -4.94 6.90
C GLY A 29 1.38 -4.53 8.34
N ARG A 30 2.29 -3.75 8.91
CA ARG A 30 2.13 -3.24 10.27
C ARG A 30 0.91 -2.33 10.39
N PHE A 31 0.69 -1.51 9.39
CA PHE A 31 -0.49 -0.65 9.33
C PHE A 31 -1.78 -1.48 9.38
N LEU A 32 -1.84 -2.55 8.60
CA LEU A 32 -3.02 -3.43 8.62
C LEU A 32 -3.18 -4.11 9.98
N LYS A 33 -2.09 -4.58 10.55
CA LYS A 33 -2.16 -5.24 11.86
C LYS A 33 -2.65 -4.28 12.92
N GLU A 34 -2.16 -3.05 12.90
CA GLU A 34 -2.60 -2.05 13.88
C GLU A 34 -4.09 -1.75 13.75
N LEU A 35 -4.58 -1.64 12.53
CA LEU A 35 -6.01 -1.42 12.33
C LEU A 35 -6.82 -2.61 12.82
N ARG A 36 -6.35 -3.82 12.54
CA ARG A 36 -7.04 -5.02 12.99
C ARG A 36 -7.10 -5.07 14.52
N GLU A 37 -5.96 -4.83 15.15
CA GLU A 37 -5.89 -4.89 16.62
C GLU A 37 -6.71 -3.78 17.27
N ALA A 38 -6.71 -2.60 16.68
CA ALA A 38 -7.54 -1.51 17.19
C ALA A 38 -9.02 -1.85 17.14
N ARG A 39 -9.42 -2.69 16.19
CA ARG A 39 -10.80 -3.14 16.07
C ARG A 39 -11.09 -4.32 16.98
N GLY A 40 -10.07 -4.87 17.63
CA GLY A 40 -10.23 -6.02 18.51
C GLY A 40 -10.42 -7.35 17.78
N LEU A 41 -9.94 -7.44 16.55
CA LEU A 41 -10.14 -8.63 15.73
C LEU A 41 -8.91 -9.51 15.75
N SER A 42 -9.13 -10.82 15.83
CA SER A 42 -8.06 -11.78 15.57
C SER A 42 -7.87 -11.91 14.06
N GLN A 43 -6.78 -12.53 13.65
CA GLN A 43 -6.55 -12.80 12.23
C GLN A 43 -7.66 -13.67 11.65
N ARG A 44 -8.13 -14.66 12.40
CA ARG A 44 -9.23 -15.51 11.94
C ARG A 44 -10.52 -14.73 11.77
N GLN A 45 -10.81 -13.87 12.73
CA GLN A 45 -12.02 -13.05 12.65
C GLN A 45 -11.98 -12.12 11.43
N LEU A 46 -10.84 -11.49 11.20
CA LEU A 46 -10.71 -10.63 10.03
C LEU A 46 -10.84 -11.44 8.74
N ALA A 47 -10.21 -12.62 8.68
CA ALA A 47 -10.33 -13.47 7.51
C ALA A 47 -11.78 -13.79 7.19
N ASN A 48 -12.57 -14.10 8.22
CA ASN A 48 -13.99 -14.37 8.01
C ASN A 48 -14.72 -13.17 7.46
N LEU A 49 -14.43 -11.98 8.00
CA LEU A 49 -15.13 -10.77 7.59
C LEU A 49 -14.81 -10.38 6.14
N VAL A 50 -13.59 -10.59 5.71
CA VAL A 50 -13.22 -10.23 4.33
C VAL A 50 -13.39 -11.37 3.34
N GLY A 51 -13.86 -12.53 3.81
CA GLY A 51 -14.08 -13.68 2.95
C GLY A 51 -12.81 -14.35 2.48
N ALA A 52 -11.75 -14.26 3.27
CA ALA A 52 -10.50 -14.96 2.94
C ALA A 52 -10.65 -16.44 3.28
N GLU A 53 -10.17 -17.28 2.38
CA GLU A 53 -10.30 -18.72 2.56
C GLU A 53 -9.48 -19.22 3.74
N TYR A 54 -8.28 -18.65 3.92
CA TYR A 54 -7.38 -19.08 4.98
C TYR A 54 -6.92 -17.86 5.78
N TYR A 55 -6.93 -18.02 7.11
CA TYR A 55 -6.48 -16.91 7.94
C TYR A 55 -4.98 -16.62 7.77
N THR A 56 -4.22 -17.59 7.26
CA THR A 56 -2.80 -17.37 7.00
C THR A 56 -2.56 -16.29 5.96
N PHE A 57 -3.55 -16.03 5.10
CA PHE A 57 -3.45 -14.92 4.17
C PHE A 57 -3.31 -13.59 4.91
N ILE A 58 -4.06 -13.44 6.01
CA ILE A 58 -3.96 -12.23 6.83
C ILE A 58 -2.54 -12.08 7.39
N SER A 59 -1.99 -13.18 7.90
CA SER A 59 -0.63 -13.18 8.43
C SER A 59 0.38 -12.77 7.36
N GLN A 60 0.22 -13.27 6.14
CA GLN A 60 1.10 -12.90 5.04
C GLN A 60 1.03 -11.43 4.73
N LEU A 61 -0.17 -10.88 4.68
CA LEU A 61 -0.32 -9.45 4.42
C LEU A 61 0.31 -8.60 5.51
N GLU A 62 0.16 -9.03 6.76
CA GLU A 62 0.67 -8.27 7.90
C GLU A 62 2.19 -8.34 8.01
N THR A 63 2.80 -9.33 7.40
CA THR A 63 4.26 -9.44 7.37
C THR A 63 4.87 -8.94 6.06
N GLY A 64 4.06 -8.39 5.17
CA GLY A 64 4.55 -7.79 3.95
C GLY A 64 4.75 -8.74 2.79
N ARG A 65 4.16 -9.92 2.86
CA ARG A 65 4.37 -10.95 1.83
C ARG A 65 3.35 -10.94 0.72
N GLY A 66 2.53 -9.94 0.65
CA GLY A 66 1.54 -9.86 -0.40
C GLY A 66 0.86 -8.52 -0.31
N ARG A 67 -0.22 -8.39 -1.04
CA ARG A 67 -1.00 -7.16 -0.95
C ARG A 67 -2.48 -7.50 -1.10
N ILE A 68 -3.32 -6.61 -0.58
CA ILE A 68 -4.76 -6.75 -0.75
C ILE A 68 -5.08 -6.46 -2.21
N PRO A 69 -5.81 -7.35 -2.89
CA PRO A 69 -6.24 -7.05 -4.26
C PRO A 69 -7.16 -5.82 -4.26
N PRO A 70 -7.03 -4.94 -5.27
CA PRO A 70 -7.82 -3.70 -5.27
C PRO A 70 -9.33 -3.91 -5.22
N ASP A 71 -9.84 -4.98 -5.80
CA ASP A 71 -11.27 -5.24 -5.77
C ASP A 71 -11.77 -5.67 -4.39
N ARG A 72 -10.86 -5.86 -3.44
CA ARG A 72 -11.22 -6.21 -2.06
C ARG A 72 -11.04 -5.04 -1.10
N TYR A 73 -10.58 -3.90 -1.57
CA TYR A 73 -10.30 -2.77 -0.68
C TYR A 73 -11.51 -2.35 0.14
N ARG A 74 -12.67 -2.27 -0.49
CA ARG A 74 -13.87 -1.82 0.22
C ARG A 74 -14.27 -2.81 1.31
N ALA A 75 -14.23 -4.10 1.00
CA ALA A 75 -14.56 -5.12 2.00
C ALA A 75 -13.63 -5.04 3.20
N TRP A 76 -12.35 -4.80 2.95
CA TRP A 76 -11.38 -4.68 4.02
C TRP A 76 -11.61 -3.42 4.86
N ALA A 77 -11.88 -2.30 4.20
CA ALA A 77 -12.15 -1.07 4.94
C ALA A 77 -13.37 -1.24 5.84
N GLU A 78 -14.41 -1.87 5.33
CA GLU A 78 -15.61 -2.12 6.12
C GLU A 78 -15.33 -3.04 7.29
N ALA A 79 -14.58 -4.11 7.07
CA ALA A 79 -14.25 -5.04 8.14
C ALA A 79 -13.42 -4.36 9.22
N LEU A 80 -12.54 -3.46 8.84
CA LEU A 80 -11.69 -2.75 9.79
C LEU A 80 -12.38 -1.52 10.38
N GLY A 81 -13.55 -1.16 9.88
CA GLY A 81 -14.30 -0.03 10.41
C GLY A 81 -13.68 1.30 10.08
N VAL A 82 -13.05 1.42 8.91
CA VAL A 82 -12.39 2.65 8.51
C VAL A 82 -12.98 3.15 7.20
N ASP A 83 -12.81 4.44 6.94
CA ASP A 83 -13.27 5.04 5.71
C ASP A 83 -12.53 4.46 4.51
N PRO A 84 -13.25 3.98 3.48
CA PRO A 84 -12.58 3.34 2.35
C PRO A 84 -11.60 4.25 1.62
N LYS A 85 -11.92 5.52 1.44
CA LYS A 85 -11.04 6.43 0.73
C LYS A 85 -9.73 6.64 1.49
N ALA A 86 -9.84 6.90 2.80
CA ALA A 86 -8.67 7.10 3.63
C ALA A 86 -7.84 5.82 3.69
N PHE A 87 -8.51 4.67 3.77
CA PHE A 87 -7.83 3.38 3.82
C PHE A 87 -7.02 3.14 2.55
N VAL A 88 -7.64 3.35 1.40
CA VAL A 88 -6.97 3.12 0.12
C VAL A 88 -5.82 4.10 -0.07
N GLN A 89 -6.01 5.36 0.32
CA GLN A 89 -4.95 6.34 0.21
C GLN A 89 -3.72 5.91 1.03
N SER A 90 -3.95 5.42 2.24
CA SER A 90 -2.85 4.93 3.07
C SER A 90 -2.18 3.71 2.47
N LEU A 91 -2.97 2.76 1.97
CA LEU A 91 -2.41 1.56 1.35
C LEU A 91 -1.59 1.90 0.13
N MET A 92 -2.04 2.86 -0.66
CA MET A 92 -1.33 3.25 -1.87
C MET A 92 0.08 3.72 -1.56
N ARG A 93 0.26 4.40 -0.44
CA ARG A 93 1.59 4.86 -0.05
C ARG A 93 2.55 3.69 0.12
N PHE A 94 2.06 2.57 0.64
CA PHE A 94 2.89 1.40 0.87
C PHE A 94 2.99 0.50 -0.35
N TYR A 95 1.90 0.37 -1.09
CA TYR A 95 1.82 -0.58 -2.21
C TYR A 95 2.24 0.03 -3.54
N ASP A 96 1.96 1.32 -3.73
CA ASP A 96 2.19 2.01 -4.99
C ASP A 96 2.75 3.40 -4.72
N PRO A 97 3.97 3.46 -4.15
CA PRO A 97 4.51 4.75 -3.69
C PRO A 97 4.72 5.75 -4.81
N MET A 98 5.05 5.28 -6.02
CA MET A 98 5.25 6.21 -7.14
C MET A 98 3.94 6.89 -7.50
N THR A 99 2.87 6.11 -7.59
CA THR A 99 1.54 6.66 -7.87
C THR A 99 1.09 7.59 -6.75
N TYR A 100 1.34 7.17 -5.51
CA TYR A 100 0.99 7.99 -4.36
C TYR A 100 1.67 9.35 -4.43
N ASN A 101 2.95 9.37 -4.75
CA ASN A 101 3.69 10.62 -4.83
C ASN A 101 3.13 11.54 -5.92
N ILE A 102 2.79 10.97 -7.06
CA ILE A 102 2.23 11.75 -8.15
C ILE A 102 0.90 12.38 -7.73
N LEU A 103 0.05 11.59 -7.10
CA LEU A 103 -1.31 12.05 -6.78
C LEU A 103 -1.35 13.00 -5.59
N PHE A 104 -0.48 12.79 -4.60
CA PHE A 104 -0.66 13.48 -3.33
C PHE A 104 0.52 14.32 -2.90
N GLU A 105 1.76 13.96 -3.29
CA GLU A 105 2.93 14.69 -2.83
C GLU A 105 3.53 15.61 -3.89
N SER A 106 3.39 15.25 -5.16
CA SER A 106 3.91 16.08 -6.24
C SER A 106 2.97 17.21 -6.62
N GLU A 107 1.76 17.18 -6.13
CA GLU A 107 0.75 18.15 -6.52
C GLU A 107 1.15 19.56 -6.15
N GLY A 108 1.73 19.74 -4.96
CA GLY A 108 2.18 21.05 -4.55
C GLY A 108 3.24 21.62 -5.47
N ALA A 109 4.16 20.77 -5.91
CA ALA A 109 5.21 21.19 -6.81
C ALA A 109 4.65 21.65 -8.15
N ILE A 110 3.65 20.96 -8.66
CA ILE A 110 3.01 21.35 -9.91
C ILE A 110 2.34 22.70 -9.77
N ARG A 111 1.63 22.92 -8.67
CA ARG A 111 0.97 24.20 -8.45
C ARG A 111 1.97 25.33 -8.31
N GLN A 112 3.10 25.05 -7.69
CA GLN A 112 4.13 26.06 -7.50
C GLN A 112 4.77 26.45 -8.81
N SER A 113 4.90 25.52 -9.74
CA SER A 113 5.48 25.85 -11.04
C SER A 113 4.46 26.47 -11.99
N GLY A 114 3.18 26.46 -11.62
CA GLY A 114 2.18 27.14 -12.41
C GLY A 114 2.35 28.65 -12.37
N PRO A 115 1.69 29.33 -13.23
CA PRO A 115 1.82 30.78 -13.32
C PRO A 115 1.35 31.48 -12.07
#